data_c56e392a8ebe18264509a3c4ac5cd9ad
#
_entry.id   c56e392a8ebe18264509a3c4ac5cd9ad
#
_cell.length_a   1.000
_cell.length_b   1.000
_cell.length_c   1.000
_cell.angle_alpha   90.00
_cell.angle_beta   90.00
_cell.angle_gamma   90.00
#
_symmetry.space_group_name_H-M   'P 1'
#
loop_
_entity.id
_entity.type
_entity.pdbx_description
1 polymer ?
#
loop_
_entity_poly.entity_id
_entity_poly.type
_entity_poly.pdbx_seq_one_letter_code
_entity_poly.pdbx_strand_id
1 'polypeptide(L)'
;IICWLNNATKPVRVSSFGGRNFIIPEKAPKESGTRCLVDCPLVDSCQYSAKLMLLENDYLVSYPWQCTGKEYFELTKEEKEESLKTNNPHGVCAWKTNADIVDHQTVILQFENGSTASHGLYPSAQRAGRDLYILGTKGELEGWVGSGKLQLRTFDEENRANIDIGKEEIFDFS
;
A
#
# COMPACT_ATOMS: atom_id res chain seq x y z
N ILE A 1 4.84 -9.26 8.83
CA ILE A 1 5.71 -8.15 9.25
C ILE A 1 5.56 -7.90 10.75
N ILE A 2 4.37 -7.59 11.29
CA ILE A 2 4.18 -7.20 12.70
C ILE A 2 4.70 -8.26 13.68
N CYS A 3 4.38 -9.55 13.46
CA CYS A 3 4.90 -10.63 14.30
C CYS A 3 6.44 -10.74 14.19
N TRP A 4 7.00 -10.54 13.02
CA TRP A 4 8.45 -10.54 12.80
C TRP A 4 9.13 -9.39 13.54
N LEU A 5 8.56 -8.18 13.47
CA LEU A 5 9.06 -7.00 14.21
C LEU A 5 9.00 -7.19 15.74
N ASN A 6 8.06 -8.01 16.20
CA ASN A 6 7.94 -8.38 17.62
C ASN A 6 8.68 -9.70 17.94
N ASN A 7 9.84 -9.91 17.32
CA ASN A 7 10.70 -11.06 17.52
C ASN A 7 9.97 -12.41 17.37
N ALA A 8 9.09 -12.51 16.36
CA ALA A 8 8.23 -13.65 16.07
C ALA A 8 7.35 -14.12 17.25
N THR A 9 7.11 -13.23 18.22
CA THR A 9 6.23 -13.51 19.36
C THR A 9 4.81 -13.82 18.87
N LYS A 10 4.18 -14.83 19.46
CA LYS A 10 2.87 -15.30 19.05
C LYS A 10 1.76 -14.32 19.43
N PRO A 11 0.86 -13.94 18.52
CA PRO A 11 -0.34 -13.20 18.86
C PRO A 11 -1.33 -14.12 19.59
N VAL A 12 -1.91 -13.64 20.68
CA VAL A 12 -2.90 -14.37 21.51
C VAL A 12 -4.30 -13.80 21.42
N ARG A 13 -4.43 -12.53 21.02
CA ARG A 13 -5.71 -11.89 20.74
C ARG A 13 -5.61 -10.99 19.53
N VAL A 14 -6.65 -10.98 18.71
CA VAL A 14 -6.77 -10.11 17.55
C VAL A 14 -8.20 -9.55 17.51
N SER A 15 -8.31 -8.26 17.28
CA SER A 15 -9.59 -7.60 16.97
C SER A 15 -9.41 -6.77 15.70
N SER A 16 -10.40 -6.81 14.81
CA SER A 16 -10.31 -6.11 13.53
C SER A 16 -11.64 -5.47 13.17
N PHE A 17 -11.56 -4.24 12.69
CA PHE A 17 -12.68 -3.49 12.13
C PHE A 17 -12.27 -2.98 10.76
N GLY A 18 -13.11 -3.20 9.78
CA GLY A 18 -12.85 -2.77 8.41
C GLY A 18 -14.02 -3.12 7.50
N GLY A 19 -13.95 -2.67 6.28
CA GLY A 19 -14.99 -2.93 5.31
C GLY A 19 -14.67 -2.33 3.95
N ARG A 20 -15.58 -2.52 3.02
CA ARG A 20 -15.58 -1.87 1.71
C ARG A 20 -16.73 -0.88 1.68
N ASN A 21 -16.45 0.37 2.00
CA ASN A 21 -17.46 1.41 2.16
C ASN A 21 -17.23 2.64 1.29
N PHE A 22 -16.06 2.78 0.70
CA PHE A 22 -15.67 3.93 -0.10
C PHE A 22 -15.62 3.58 -1.59
N ILE A 23 -14.79 2.61 -1.99
CA ILE A 23 -14.64 2.18 -3.40
C ILE A 23 -15.75 1.15 -3.73
N ILE A 24 -16.98 1.63 -3.85
CA ILE A 24 -18.17 0.82 -4.14
C ILE A 24 -18.94 1.40 -5.34
N PRO A 25 -19.72 0.59 -6.07
CA PRO A 25 -20.46 1.04 -7.26
C PRO A 25 -21.39 2.22 -6.98
N GLU A 26 -22.03 2.26 -5.82
CA GLU A 26 -22.98 3.28 -5.42
C GLU A 26 -22.36 4.67 -5.23
N LYS A 27 -21.03 4.70 -5.01
CA LYS A 27 -20.24 5.93 -4.85
C LYS A 27 -19.42 6.27 -6.09
N ALA A 28 -19.56 5.50 -7.16
CA ALA A 28 -18.90 5.81 -8.43
C ALA A 28 -19.35 7.18 -8.95
N PRO A 29 -18.45 7.99 -9.52
CA PRO A 29 -18.84 9.21 -10.21
C PRO A 29 -19.91 8.90 -11.26
N LYS A 30 -20.96 9.75 -11.38
CA LYS A 30 -22.16 9.49 -12.19
C LYS A 30 -21.83 9.14 -13.65
N GLU A 31 -20.81 9.76 -14.20
CA GLU A 31 -20.40 9.59 -15.62
C GLU A 31 -19.33 8.52 -15.80
N SER A 32 -18.95 7.79 -14.72
CA SER A 32 -17.88 6.80 -14.82
C SER A 32 -18.25 5.65 -15.77
N GLY A 33 -17.33 5.33 -16.66
CA GLY A 33 -17.41 4.17 -17.55
C GLY A 33 -17.21 2.84 -16.80
N THR A 34 -17.13 1.76 -17.55
CA THR A 34 -16.80 0.42 -17.02
C THR A 34 -15.31 0.15 -17.06
N ARG A 35 -14.61 0.74 -18.02
CA ARG A 35 -13.17 0.59 -18.21
C ARG A 35 -12.53 1.94 -18.52
N CYS A 36 -11.50 2.32 -17.74
CA CYS A 36 -10.92 3.67 -17.75
C CYS A 36 -10.53 4.18 -19.14
N LEU A 37 -9.84 3.34 -19.94
CA LEU A 37 -9.28 3.74 -21.24
C LEU A 37 -10.22 3.43 -22.43
N VAL A 38 -11.44 2.97 -22.19
CA VAL A 38 -12.37 2.55 -23.26
C VAL A 38 -13.60 3.44 -23.30
N ASP A 39 -14.32 3.55 -22.18
CA ASP A 39 -15.66 4.16 -22.13
C ASP A 39 -15.82 5.21 -21.02
N CYS A 40 -14.73 5.58 -20.34
CA CYS A 40 -14.81 6.51 -19.21
C CYS A 40 -14.43 7.95 -19.62
N PRO A 41 -15.38 8.91 -19.65
CA PRO A 41 -15.08 10.30 -19.96
C PRO A 41 -14.25 11.00 -18.87
N LEU A 42 -14.15 10.40 -17.68
CA LEU A 42 -13.42 10.94 -16.54
C LEU A 42 -11.96 10.45 -16.48
N VAL A 43 -11.47 9.79 -17.52
CA VAL A 43 -10.14 9.14 -17.53
C VAL A 43 -9.00 10.09 -17.19
N ASP A 44 -9.09 11.36 -17.55
CA ASP A 44 -8.05 12.38 -17.32
C ASP A 44 -8.22 13.14 -15.99
N SER A 45 -9.34 12.99 -15.31
CA SER A 45 -9.65 13.75 -14.09
C SER A 45 -9.89 12.89 -12.85
N CYS A 46 -10.17 11.61 -13.03
CA CYS A 46 -10.43 10.69 -11.92
C CYS A 46 -9.12 10.28 -11.24
N GLN A 47 -9.00 10.58 -9.94
CA GLN A 47 -7.82 10.21 -9.14
C GLN A 47 -7.53 8.70 -9.09
N TYR A 48 -8.50 7.85 -9.41
CA TYR A 48 -8.36 6.39 -9.51
C TYR A 48 -8.27 5.90 -10.95
N SER A 49 -8.00 6.80 -11.90
CA SER A 49 -7.85 6.43 -13.29
C SER A 49 -6.64 5.54 -13.51
N ALA A 50 -6.84 4.42 -14.19
CA ALA A 50 -5.75 3.54 -14.61
C ALA A 50 -4.72 4.28 -15.49
N LYS A 51 -5.14 5.28 -16.27
CA LYS A 51 -4.24 6.14 -17.05
C LYS A 51 -3.31 6.92 -16.13
N LEU A 52 -3.86 7.67 -15.18
CA LEU A 52 -3.08 8.51 -14.29
C LEU A 52 -2.18 7.69 -13.36
N MET A 53 -2.72 6.60 -12.79
CA MET A 53 -1.99 5.80 -11.81
C MET A 53 -0.94 4.88 -12.43
N LEU A 54 -1.19 4.30 -13.59
CA LEU A 54 -0.38 3.20 -14.11
C LEU A 54 0.41 3.56 -15.38
N LEU A 55 -0.03 4.57 -16.14
CA LEU A 55 0.67 4.98 -17.37
C LEU A 55 1.44 6.30 -17.21
N GLU A 56 0.95 7.21 -16.38
CA GLU A 56 1.56 8.54 -16.22
C GLU A 56 2.41 8.64 -14.95
N ASN A 57 1.91 8.12 -13.83
CA ASN A 57 2.61 8.21 -12.54
C ASN A 57 3.41 6.97 -12.17
N ASP A 58 3.29 5.88 -12.92
CA ASP A 58 4.00 4.62 -12.71
C ASP A 58 3.94 4.13 -11.25
N TYR A 59 2.76 4.32 -10.63
CA TYR A 59 2.55 4.18 -9.19
C TYR A 59 2.75 2.75 -8.69
N LEU A 60 2.47 1.77 -9.55
CA LEU A 60 2.63 0.35 -9.28
C LEU A 60 3.50 -0.27 -10.37
N VAL A 61 4.71 -0.63 -10.00
CA VAL A 61 5.75 -0.97 -10.97
C VAL A 61 5.58 -2.34 -11.60
N SER A 62 5.18 -3.37 -10.87
CA SER A 62 5.25 -4.73 -11.40
C SER A 62 3.90 -5.45 -11.47
N TYR A 63 3.20 -5.61 -10.37
CA TYR A 63 2.09 -6.55 -10.32
C TYR A 63 0.87 -6.22 -11.21
N PRO A 64 0.55 -4.97 -11.59
CA PRO A 64 -0.52 -4.71 -12.55
C PRO A 64 -0.29 -5.34 -13.92
N TRP A 65 0.95 -5.68 -14.23
CA TRP A 65 1.37 -6.18 -15.54
C TRP A 65 1.56 -7.68 -15.59
N GLN A 66 1.47 -8.39 -14.46
CA GLN A 66 1.60 -9.85 -14.41
C GLN A 66 0.65 -10.60 -15.36
N CYS A 67 -0.53 -10.03 -15.61
CA CYS A 67 -1.49 -10.61 -16.57
C CYS A 67 -1.03 -10.61 -18.02
N THR A 68 0.02 -9.87 -18.37
CA THR A 68 0.60 -9.83 -19.71
C THR A 68 1.57 -10.98 -19.97
N GLY A 69 2.05 -11.63 -18.92
CA GLY A 69 3.08 -12.67 -19.00
C GLY A 69 4.48 -12.14 -19.32
N LYS A 70 4.68 -10.82 -19.28
CA LYS A 70 5.96 -10.13 -19.47
C LYS A 70 6.40 -9.44 -18.19
N GLU A 71 7.69 -9.26 -18.03
CA GLU A 71 8.22 -8.42 -16.96
C GLU A 71 7.92 -6.93 -17.23
N TYR A 72 7.78 -6.16 -16.17
CA TYR A 72 7.42 -4.74 -16.23
C TYR A 72 8.29 -3.93 -17.20
N PHE A 73 9.62 -4.13 -17.14
CA PHE A 73 10.61 -3.41 -17.94
C PHE A 73 10.67 -3.84 -19.41
N GLU A 74 10.04 -4.96 -19.75
CA GLU A 74 9.93 -5.45 -21.15
C GLU A 74 8.72 -4.86 -21.88
N LEU A 75 7.77 -4.28 -21.15
CA LEU A 75 6.55 -3.74 -21.70
C LEU A 75 6.73 -2.31 -22.20
N THR A 76 6.38 -2.07 -23.46
CA THR A 76 6.26 -0.70 -23.98
C THR A 76 5.03 0.01 -23.41
N LYS A 77 4.99 1.33 -23.54
CA LYS A 77 3.83 2.12 -23.10
C LYS A 77 2.56 1.72 -23.88
N GLU A 78 2.70 1.45 -25.16
CA GLU A 78 1.61 1.03 -26.05
C GLU A 78 1.07 -0.34 -25.62
N GLU A 79 1.92 -1.29 -25.28
CA GLU A 79 1.53 -2.61 -24.79
C GLU A 79 0.81 -2.52 -23.43
N LYS A 80 1.30 -1.67 -22.53
CA LYS A 80 0.65 -1.37 -21.25
C LYS A 80 -0.75 -0.79 -21.47
N GLU A 81 -0.87 0.21 -22.34
CA GLU A 81 -2.13 0.85 -22.67
C GLU A 81 -3.12 -0.13 -23.31
N GLU A 82 -2.69 -0.92 -24.28
CA GLU A 82 -3.53 -1.94 -24.94
C GLU A 82 -4.00 -3.02 -23.94
N SER A 83 -3.12 -3.46 -23.06
CA SER A 83 -3.47 -4.37 -21.97
C SER A 83 -4.59 -3.81 -21.09
N LEU A 84 -4.49 -2.54 -20.67
CA LEU A 84 -5.51 -1.88 -19.86
C LEU A 84 -6.84 -1.69 -20.60
N LYS A 85 -6.82 -1.54 -21.92
CA LYS A 85 -8.02 -1.44 -22.74
C LYS A 85 -8.73 -2.79 -22.90
N THR A 86 -8.01 -3.88 -22.83
CA THR A 86 -8.53 -5.21 -23.16
C THR A 86 -8.76 -6.10 -21.95
N ASN A 87 -7.82 -6.91 -21.57
CA ASN A 87 -7.98 -8.00 -20.60
C ASN A 87 -7.39 -7.75 -19.23
N ASN A 88 -6.62 -6.69 -19.05
CA ASN A 88 -6.02 -6.36 -17.76
C ASN A 88 -7.09 -5.96 -16.73
N PRO A 89 -7.19 -6.65 -15.59
CA PRO A 89 -8.18 -6.33 -14.55
C PRO A 89 -8.01 -4.90 -13.99
N HIS A 90 -6.80 -4.35 -14.00
CA HIS A 90 -6.53 -2.98 -13.54
C HIS A 90 -7.05 -1.89 -14.49
N GLY A 91 -7.48 -2.23 -15.69
CA GLY A 91 -8.19 -1.32 -16.59
C GLY A 91 -9.66 -1.10 -16.25
N VAL A 92 -10.25 -1.98 -15.44
CA VAL A 92 -11.65 -1.87 -14.98
C VAL A 92 -11.77 -0.68 -14.03
N CYS A 93 -12.90 0.02 -14.10
CA CYS A 93 -13.20 1.12 -13.17
C CYS A 93 -13.11 0.64 -11.72
N ALA A 94 -12.26 1.28 -10.92
CA ALA A 94 -12.02 0.91 -9.52
C ALA A 94 -13.31 0.81 -8.69
N TRP A 95 -14.27 1.70 -8.95
CA TRP A 95 -15.56 1.73 -8.28
C TRP A 95 -16.47 0.56 -8.64
N LYS A 96 -16.33 0.02 -9.85
CA LYS A 96 -17.21 -1.02 -10.43
C LYS A 96 -16.58 -2.42 -10.41
N THR A 97 -15.46 -2.58 -9.72
CA THR A 97 -14.88 -3.91 -9.51
C THR A 97 -15.78 -4.74 -8.59
N ASN A 98 -15.81 -6.05 -8.83
CA ASN A 98 -16.46 -7.01 -7.93
C ASN A 98 -15.47 -7.51 -6.86
N ALA A 99 -14.66 -6.61 -6.29
CA ALA A 99 -13.70 -6.96 -5.26
C ALA A 99 -14.42 -7.19 -3.91
N ASP A 100 -14.00 -8.19 -3.19
CA ASP A 100 -14.47 -8.55 -1.84
C ASP A 100 -13.48 -8.16 -0.73
N ILE A 101 -12.47 -7.36 -1.07
CA ILE A 101 -11.46 -6.88 -0.12
C ILE A 101 -11.89 -5.57 0.53
N VAL A 102 -11.34 -5.32 1.70
CA VAL A 102 -11.55 -4.07 2.45
C VAL A 102 -10.88 -2.88 1.75
N ASP A 103 -11.50 -1.70 1.81
CA ASP A 103 -10.91 -0.42 1.41
C ASP A 103 -10.41 0.42 2.60
N HIS A 104 -10.65 -0.05 3.81
CA HIS A 104 -10.06 0.44 5.05
C HIS A 104 -10.13 -0.66 6.12
N GLN A 105 -9.13 -0.72 6.97
CA GLN A 105 -9.10 -1.70 8.07
C GLN A 105 -8.20 -1.20 9.20
N THR A 106 -8.63 -1.44 10.45
CA THR A 106 -7.80 -1.32 11.63
C THR A 106 -7.76 -2.65 12.36
N VAL A 107 -6.57 -3.11 12.72
CA VAL A 107 -6.35 -4.36 13.45
C VAL A 107 -5.59 -4.04 14.72
N ILE A 108 -6.00 -4.62 15.83
CA ILE A 108 -5.30 -4.54 17.12
C ILE A 108 -4.91 -5.96 17.52
N LEU A 109 -3.65 -6.13 17.95
CA LEU A 109 -3.09 -7.40 18.36
C LEU A 109 -2.54 -7.30 19.79
N GLN A 110 -2.70 -8.39 20.54
CA GLN A 110 -2.01 -8.61 21.80
C GLN A 110 -1.16 -9.87 21.65
N PHE A 111 0.08 -9.80 22.13
CA PHE A 111 1.04 -10.91 22.07
C PHE A 111 1.22 -11.58 23.42
N GLU A 112 1.73 -12.82 23.41
CA GLU A 112 1.94 -13.63 24.64
C GLU A 112 2.93 -13.00 25.62
N ASN A 113 3.87 -12.16 25.13
CA ASN A 113 4.80 -11.41 25.98
C ASN A 113 4.19 -10.13 26.57
N GLY A 114 2.89 -9.88 26.37
CA GLY A 114 2.17 -8.72 26.88
C GLY A 114 2.25 -7.47 26.00
N SER A 115 3.07 -7.47 24.95
CA SER A 115 3.12 -6.35 24.02
C SER A 115 1.85 -6.25 23.16
N THR A 116 1.60 -5.08 22.60
CA THR A 116 0.48 -4.82 21.72
C THR A 116 0.93 -4.17 20.42
N ALA A 117 0.16 -4.34 19.36
CA ALA A 117 0.36 -3.63 18.10
C ALA A 117 -0.97 -3.21 17.49
N SER A 118 -0.94 -2.13 16.71
CA SER A 118 -2.04 -1.72 15.85
C SER A 118 -1.56 -1.64 14.39
N HIS A 119 -2.45 -1.97 13.46
CA HIS A 119 -2.19 -1.86 12.04
C HIS A 119 -3.37 -1.19 11.35
N GLY A 120 -3.09 -0.11 10.62
CA GLY A 120 -4.07 0.55 9.75
C GLY A 120 -3.78 0.23 8.28
N LEU A 121 -4.81 -0.12 7.53
CA LEU A 121 -4.76 -0.30 6.07
C LEU A 121 -5.63 0.75 5.39
N TYR A 122 -5.02 1.57 4.54
CA TYR A 122 -5.67 2.64 3.79
C TYR A 122 -5.18 2.61 2.33
N PRO A 123 -5.73 1.72 1.48
CA PRO A 123 -5.26 1.53 0.10
C PRO A 123 -5.37 2.78 -0.78
N SER A 124 -6.24 3.72 -0.41
CA SER A 124 -6.45 4.98 -1.15
C SER A 124 -5.57 6.14 -0.67
N ALA A 125 -4.58 5.88 0.18
CA ALA A 125 -3.66 6.91 0.62
C ALA A 125 -2.82 7.44 -0.56
N GLN A 126 -2.60 8.75 -0.59
CA GLN A 126 -1.84 9.40 -1.67
C GLN A 126 -0.38 8.92 -1.70
N ARG A 127 0.19 8.63 -0.55
CA ARG A 127 1.56 8.13 -0.40
C ARG A 127 1.55 6.62 -0.23
N ALA A 128 2.12 5.91 -1.20
CA ALA A 128 2.33 4.47 -1.06
C ALA A 128 3.47 4.17 -0.08
N GLY A 129 3.28 3.18 0.77
CA GLY A 129 4.31 2.74 1.71
C GLY A 129 3.72 2.35 3.05
N ARG A 130 4.59 2.27 4.04
CA ARG A 130 4.22 1.91 5.41
C ARG A 130 4.90 2.87 6.37
N ASP A 131 4.12 3.54 7.17
CA ASP A 131 4.62 4.25 8.36
C ASP A 131 4.79 3.22 9.48
N LEU A 132 5.92 3.29 10.15
CA LEU A 132 6.28 2.41 11.24
C LEU A 132 6.59 3.26 12.48
N TYR A 133 5.99 2.88 13.62
CA TYR A 133 6.36 3.39 14.92
C TYR A 133 6.44 2.23 15.91
N ILE A 134 7.58 2.09 16.57
CA ILE A 134 7.80 1.07 17.58
C ILE A 134 8.28 1.77 18.84
N LEU A 135 7.56 1.59 19.95
CA LEU A 135 7.97 2.00 21.27
C LEU A 135 8.44 0.77 22.06
N GLY A 136 9.71 0.76 22.40
CA GLY A 136 10.33 -0.28 23.22
C GLY A 136 10.71 0.23 24.62
N THR A 137 11.25 -0.66 25.44
CA THR A 137 11.69 -0.32 26.81
C THR A 137 12.99 0.48 26.86
N LYS A 138 13.75 0.55 25.77
CA LYS A 138 15.04 1.25 25.66
C LYS A 138 15.03 2.43 24.69
N GLY A 139 13.93 2.64 23.98
CA GLY A 139 13.84 3.70 22.98
C GLY A 139 12.66 3.52 22.05
N GLU A 140 12.62 4.36 21.03
CA GLU A 140 11.60 4.35 20.01
C GLU A 140 12.22 4.36 18.61
N LEU A 141 11.53 3.72 17.68
CA LEU A 141 11.89 3.69 16.27
C LEU A 141 10.71 4.19 15.45
N GLU A 142 10.96 5.15 14.56
CA GLU A 142 9.93 5.60 13.62
C GLU A 142 10.50 5.76 12.22
N GLY A 143 9.65 5.64 11.23
CA GLY A 143 10.02 5.92 9.85
C GLY A 143 8.99 5.47 8.85
N TRP A 144 9.23 5.88 7.62
CA TRP A 144 8.46 5.44 6.48
C TRP A 144 9.30 4.49 5.63
N VAL A 145 8.86 3.24 5.56
CA VAL A 145 9.60 2.16 4.87
C VAL A 145 9.89 2.50 3.40
N GLY A 146 8.99 3.22 2.72
CA GLY A 146 9.19 3.65 1.35
C GLY A 146 10.31 4.69 1.14
N SER A 147 10.81 5.36 2.19
CA SER A 147 11.91 6.33 2.10
C SER A 147 13.29 5.73 2.37
N GLY A 148 13.34 4.50 2.90
CA GLY A 148 14.56 3.90 3.40
C GLY A 148 15.15 4.62 4.62
N LYS A 149 14.38 5.48 5.29
CA LYS A 149 14.82 6.23 6.48
C LYS A 149 14.10 5.76 7.71
N LEU A 150 14.87 5.39 8.73
CA LEU A 150 14.38 5.09 10.07
C LEU A 150 15.12 5.98 11.06
N GLN A 151 14.38 6.49 12.05
CA GLN A 151 14.91 7.29 13.14
C GLN A 151 14.83 6.49 14.43
N LEU A 152 15.97 6.24 15.05
CA LEU A 152 16.05 5.60 16.36
C LEU A 152 16.34 6.67 17.41
N ARG A 153 15.55 6.70 18.49
CA ARG A 153 15.77 7.53 19.68
C ARG A 153 15.89 6.62 20.88
N THR A 154 16.99 6.69 21.59
CA THR A 154 17.20 5.94 22.82
C THR A 154 16.80 6.76 24.04
N PHE A 155 16.34 6.09 25.11
CA PHE A 155 15.99 6.74 26.38
C PHE A 155 17.18 6.91 27.32
N ASP A 156 18.35 6.45 26.93
CA ASP A 156 19.59 6.64 27.65
C ASP A 156 19.97 8.14 27.62
N GLU A 157 20.21 8.73 28.81
CA GLU A 157 20.50 10.16 28.93
C GLU A 157 21.83 10.54 28.26
N GLU A 158 22.79 9.62 28.19
CA GLU A 158 24.09 9.85 27.54
C GLU A 158 24.02 9.74 25.99
N ASN A 159 22.99 9.07 25.45
CA ASN A 159 22.87 8.74 24.02
C ASN A 159 21.51 9.12 23.41
N ARG A 160 20.95 10.27 23.75
CA ARG A 160 19.76 10.82 23.05
C ARG A 160 20.10 11.25 21.62
N ALA A 161 20.78 10.42 20.87
CA ALA A 161 21.13 10.68 19.50
C ALA A 161 20.00 10.19 18.58
N ASN A 162 19.52 11.09 17.73
CA ASN A 162 18.76 10.69 16.54
C ASN A 162 19.74 9.99 15.59
N ILE A 163 19.63 8.69 15.47
CA ILE A 163 20.43 7.91 14.51
C ILE A 163 19.57 7.80 13.25
N ASP A 164 19.92 8.57 12.21
CA ASP A 164 19.44 8.31 10.87
C ASP A 164 20.14 7.05 10.37
N ILE A 165 19.41 5.94 10.32
CA ILE A 165 19.87 4.73 9.64
C ILE A 165 19.75 5.03 8.15
N GLY A 166 20.83 5.61 7.61
CA GLY A 166 20.90 6.03 6.21
C GLY A 166 20.89 4.85 5.24
N LYS A 167 20.87 5.18 3.97
CA LYS A 167 20.70 4.41 2.73
C LYS A 167 21.53 3.13 2.52
N GLU A 168 22.27 2.62 3.48
CA GLU A 168 23.23 1.55 3.23
C GLU A 168 22.67 0.13 3.31
N GLU A 169 21.44 -0.07 3.77
CA GLU A 169 20.78 -1.37 3.68
C GLU A 169 19.37 -1.20 3.09
N ILE A 170 19.32 -1.06 1.78
CA ILE A 170 18.08 -1.34 1.04
C ILE A 170 17.88 -2.85 1.14
N PHE A 171 16.93 -3.27 1.98
CA PHE A 171 16.43 -4.63 1.89
C PHE A 171 15.74 -4.79 0.54
N ASP A 172 16.44 -5.45 -0.37
CA ASP A 172 15.88 -5.92 -1.63
C ASP A 172 14.86 -7.01 -1.31
N PHE A 173 13.59 -6.69 -1.43
CA PHE A 173 12.49 -7.65 -1.31
C PHE A 173 12.14 -8.20 -2.71
N SER A 174 13.14 -8.63 -3.48
CA SER A 174 12.90 -9.38 -4.70
C SER A 174 12.35 -10.78 -4.40
#